data_0a8141d7c5a3c253a97a6c6712acde9d
#
_entry.id   0a8141d7c5a3c253a97a6c6712acde9d
#
_cell.length_a   1.000
_cell.length_b   1.000
_cell.length_c   1.000
_cell.angle_alpha   90.00
_cell.angle_beta   90.00
_cell.angle_gamma   90.00
#
_symmetry.space_group_name_H-M   'P 1'
#
loop_
_entity.id
_entity.type
_entity.pdbx_description
1 polymer ?
#
loop_
_entity_poly.entity_id
_entity_poly.type
_entity_poly.pdbx_seq_one_letter_code
_entity_poly.pdbx_strand_id
1 'polypeptide(L)'
;MKPKYLTGPLAGFSALLLCMACEPSVTVHHLNNNEARLHFAANRDYLLLPVEDGAPNATLRFFTEDGGSRSIRVALAREACDCTFPFDLRPYDGRKVVCEVTDCPYDAVCWEAMRLSDRIPAFAEEPFRPAYHHTPPYGWMNDPNGMVREGDVYHLFYQHNPYGSRWENMSWGHAVSRNLLNWEELGVVLEPDSLGAVFSGCCVMDPQNTAGFGRNAMIALYTASGARQTQCLAYSTDRGRTFTRYDGNPVLTSDRPDFRDPKVFYHDRTGRWIMVIAAGQAMEIHSSANLRSWRFESRFGEEYGAHGGAWECPDLFELPVEGEPGQTRWVMLCSLGVEDGSRVQYFVGDFDGRNFTPEDDPDEVKWMDFGRDHYATVTWSGAPDGRRIALGWMNNWAYANEVPSVTFRGSNTLPRELGLRRVGGELLLTSVPAREAEKLLGEPFAVPAFAVETEHNVSPLPSGPAPAGRIELELEGGDAEVFGCKLFNCRGEYVDICFNRIEGTMLVDRSHSGRTDFSPAFAATRPVPFASGGRSRLTFWIDRSSIELFVDGGERAATNLIYPSEPYDRMNFYAKGGTLHVKKLEISPLHPYKQKDSHE
;
A
#
# COMPACT_ATOMS: atom_id res chain seq x y z
N MET A 1 -85.24 42.82 7.81
CA MET A 1 -83.82 42.99 8.15
C MET A 1 -82.99 42.41 6.96
N LYS A 2 -82.17 43.21 6.36
CA LYS A 2 -81.44 42.84 5.12
C LYS A 2 -80.11 42.13 5.45
N PRO A 3 -79.71 41.08 4.74
CA PRO A 3 -78.36 40.54 4.88
C PRO A 3 -77.37 41.31 3.99
N LYS A 4 -76.19 41.61 4.52
CA LYS A 4 -75.06 42.25 3.83
C LYS A 4 -74.26 41.20 3.04
N TYR A 5 -74.02 41.53 1.77
CA TYR A 5 -73.07 40.82 0.93
C TYR A 5 -71.63 41.20 1.29
N LEU A 6 -70.73 40.21 1.50
CA LEU A 6 -69.29 40.40 1.55
C LEU A 6 -68.69 39.82 0.26
N THR A 7 -68.07 40.68 -0.52
CA THR A 7 -67.24 40.35 -1.66
C THR A 7 -65.81 40.09 -1.15
N GLY A 8 -65.30 38.86 -1.31
CA GLY A 8 -63.90 38.50 -1.08
C GLY A 8 -63.13 38.43 -2.43
N PRO A 9 -61.84 38.76 -2.46
CA PRO A 9 -61.08 38.82 -3.71
C PRO A 9 -60.69 37.44 -4.21
N LEU A 10 -60.71 37.26 -5.52
CA LEU A 10 -60.16 36.12 -6.27
C LEU A 10 -58.63 36.03 -6.02
N ALA A 11 -58.21 34.95 -5.41
CA ALA A 11 -56.81 34.58 -5.39
C ALA A 11 -56.42 33.93 -6.71
N GLY A 12 -55.54 34.59 -7.46
CA GLY A 12 -54.93 34.03 -8.67
C GLY A 12 -54.01 32.87 -8.34
N PHE A 13 -54.35 31.68 -8.80
CA PHE A 13 -53.43 30.56 -8.85
C PHE A 13 -52.34 30.83 -9.91
N SER A 14 -51.15 31.28 -9.47
CA SER A 14 -49.94 31.19 -10.30
C SER A 14 -49.51 29.74 -10.33
N ALA A 15 -49.74 29.09 -11.45
CA ALA A 15 -49.12 27.79 -11.74
C ALA A 15 -47.61 27.99 -11.88
N LEU A 16 -46.85 27.65 -10.85
CA LEU A 16 -45.41 27.43 -10.99
C LEU A 16 -45.23 26.23 -11.92
N LEU A 17 -44.88 26.47 -13.18
CA LEU A 17 -44.25 25.46 -14.02
C LEU A 17 -42.90 25.13 -13.38
N LEU A 18 -42.84 24.06 -12.56
CA LEU A 18 -41.58 23.37 -12.30
C LEU A 18 -41.10 22.86 -13.69
N CYS A 19 -40.14 23.53 -14.27
CA CYS A 19 -39.27 22.90 -15.26
C CYS A 19 -38.61 21.72 -14.54
N MET A 20 -39.13 20.51 -14.72
CA MET A 20 -38.36 19.31 -14.49
C MET A 20 -37.17 19.40 -15.44
N ALA A 21 -36.02 19.88 -14.95
CA ALA A 21 -34.77 19.66 -15.62
C ALA A 21 -34.66 18.13 -15.76
N CYS A 22 -34.70 17.64 -17.01
CA CYS A 22 -34.36 16.23 -17.26
C CYS A 22 -33.01 15.98 -16.61
N GLU A 23 -32.99 15.14 -15.58
CA GLU A 23 -31.71 14.67 -15.04
C GLU A 23 -30.93 14.08 -16.22
N PRO A 24 -29.62 14.38 -16.32
CA PRO A 24 -28.80 13.85 -17.38
C PRO A 24 -28.81 12.31 -17.27
N SER A 25 -29.36 11.63 -18.23
CA SER A 25 -29.59 10.20 -18.21
C SER A 25 -28.56 9.46 -19.06
N VAL A 26 -28.13 8.30 -18.58
CA VAL A 26 -27.43 7.30 -19.36
C VAL A 26 -28.47 6.50 -20.15
N THR A 27 -28.39 6.51 -21.47
CA THR A 27 -29.27 5.69 -22.31
C THR A 27 -28.60 4.37 -22.62
N VAL A 28 -29.23 3.25 -22.25
CA VAL A 28 -28.73 1.89 -22.45
C VAL A 28 -29.43 1.26 -23.66
N HIS A 29 -28.63 0.76 -24.61
CA HIS A 29 -29.11 -0.01 -25.76
C HIS A 29 -28.46 -1.40 -25.73
N HIS A 30 -29.22 -2.44 -25.40
CA HIS A 30 -28.75 -3.80 -25.47
C HIS A 30 -28.59 -4.25 -26.93
N LEU A 31 -27.40 -4.74 -27.28
CA LEU A 31 -27.08 -5.23 -28.61
C LEU A 31 -27.35 -6.74 -28.72
N ASN A 32 -27.13 -7.46 -27.62
CA ASN A 32 -27.43 -8.87 -27.43
C ASN A 32 -27.49 -9.20 -25.93
N ASN A 33 -27.50 -10.49 -25.57
CA ASN A 33 -27.63 -10.94 -24.18
C ASN A 33 -26.45 -10.55 -23.26
N ASN A 34 -25.29 -10.19 -23.81
CA ASN A 34 -24.08 -9.88 -23.03
C ASN A 34 -23.38 -8.58 -23.43
N GLU A 35 -23.98 -7.82 -24.35
CA GLU A 35 -23.40 -6.58 -24.86
C GLU A 35 -24.42 -5.44 -24.87
N ALA A 36 -23.98 -4.29 -24.47
CA ALA A 36 -24.76 -3.06 -24.51
C ALA A 36 -23.92 -1.86 -24.96
N ARG A 37 -24.63 -0.84 -25.43
CA ARG A 37 -24.03 0.46 -25.76
C ARG A 37 -24.70 1.55 -24.94
N LEU A 38 -23.89 2.30 -24.19
CA LEU A 38 -24.33 3.44 -23.39
C LEU A 38 -24.13 4.72 -24.21
N HIS A 39 -25.10 5.62 -24.18
CA HIS A 39 -24.99 6.95 -24.77
C HIS A 39 -25.29 7.99 -23.70
N PHE A 40 -24.40 8.95 -23.53
CA PHE A 40 -24.58 10.07 -22.61
C PHE A 40 -23.75 11.28 -23.05
N ALA A 41 -24.10 12.46 -22.55
CA ALA A 41 -23.24 13.64 -22.58
C ALA A 41 -22.44 13.74 -21.30
N ALA A 42 -21.12 13.96 -21.38
CA ALA A 42 -20.24 14.16 -20.23
C ALA A 42 -20.45 15.59 -19.66
N ASN A 43 -21.63 15.83 -19.09
CA ASN A 43 -22.05 17.09 -18.48
C ASN A 43 -22.11 17.01 -16.95
N ARG A 44 -21.48 15.99 -16.38
CA ARG A 44 -21.24 15.74 -14.97
C ARG A 44 -19.81 15.20 -14.80
N ASP A 45 -19.26 15.34 -13.61
CA ASP A 45 -17.87 14.97 -13.32
C ASP A 45 -17.62 13.46 -13.39
N TYR A 46 -18.64 12.62 -13.09
CA TYR A 46 -18.47 11.19 -12.96
C TYR A 46 -19.61 10.39 -13.62
N LEU A 47 -19.25 9.23 -14.19
CA LEU A 47 -20.16 8.11 -14.39
C LEU A 47 -19.99 7.16 -13.19
N LEU A 48 -21.07 6.91 -12.46
CA LEU A 48 -21.06 6.00 -11.32
C LEU A 48 -21.29 4.59 -11.80
N LEU A 49 -20.33 3.69 -11.47
CA LEU A 49 -20.28 2.30 -11.87
C LEU A 49 -20.69 1.41 -10.69
N PRO A 50 -21.88 0.78 -10.73
CA PRO A 50 -22.29 -0.19 -9.73
C PRO A 50 -21.47 -1.48 -9.84
N VAL A 51 -20.86 -1.93 -8.76
CA VAL A 51 -19.95 -3.07 -8.71
C VAL A 51 -20.47 -4.13 -7.74
N GLU A 52 -20.36 -5.39 -8.13
CA GLU A 52 -20.53 -6.57 -7.28
C GLU A 52 -19.16 -7.23 -7.08
N ASP A 53 -18.73 -7.32 -5.80
CA ASP A 53 -17.40 -7.84 -5.48
C ASP A 53 -17.30 -9.33 -5.84
N GLY A 54 -16.30 -9.67 -6.66
CA GLY A 54 -16.10 -11.04 -7.13
C GLY A 54 -16.91 -11.44 -8.36
N ALA A 55 -17.79 -10.58 -8.88
CA ALA A 55 -18.41 -10.84 -10.18
C ALA A 55 -17.36 -10.83 -11.31
N PRO A 56 -17.58 -11.57 -12.40
CA PRO A 56 -16.73 -11.50 -13.58
C PRO A 56 -16.67 -10.09 -14.16
N ASN A 57 -15.47 -9.65 -14.55
CA ASN A 57 -15.28 -8.34 -15.14
C ASN A 57 -15.99 -8.21 -16.49
N ALA A 58 -16.71 -7.09 -16.66
CA ALA A 58 -17.12 -6.56 -17.95
C ALA A 58 -16.02 -5.66 -18.51
N THR A 59 -15.95 -5.52 -19.84
CA THR A 59 -15.07 -4.55 -20.49
C THR A 59 -15.90 -3.35 -20.94
N LEU A 60 -15.50 -2.15 -20.51
CA LEU A 60 -16.10 -0.88 -20.89
C LEU A 60 -15.13 -0.13 -21.80
N ARG A 61 -15.56 0.16 -23.04
CA ARG A 61 -14.79 0.95 -24.00
C ARG A 61 -15.48 2.26 -24.28
N PHE A 62 -14.86 3.34 -23.86
CA PHE A 62 -15.35 4.70 -24.05
C PHE A 62 -14.79 5.28 -25.35
N PHE A 63 -15.65 5.90 -26.15
CA PHE A 63 -15.31 6.56 -27.41
C PHE A 63 -15.82 7.99 -27.38
N THR A 64 -15.03 8.91 -27.92
CA THR A 64 -15.39 10.32 -28.10
C THR A 64 -15.45 10.67 -29.58
N GLU A 65 -16.15 11.76 -29.92
CA GLU A 65 -16.34 12.21 -31.32
C GLU A 65 -15.02 12.56 -32.04
N ASP A 66 -13.95 12.89 -31.29
CA ASP A 66 -12.60 13.16 -31.80
C ASP A 66 -11.74 11.93 -32.03
N GLY A 67 -12.30 10.71 -31.83
CA GLY A 67 -11.64 9.45 -32.08
C GLY A 67 -10.81 8.94 -30.87
N GLY A 68 -10.85 9.62 -29.73
CA GLY A 68 -10.25 9.13 -28.49
C GLY A 68 -10.96 7.86 -28.02
N SER A 69 -10.19 6.89 -27.50
CA SER A 69 -10.75 5.69 -26.89
C SER A 69 -10.02 5.33 -25.60
N ARG A 70 -10.78 4.82 -24.62
CA ARG A 70 -10.27 4.30 -23.34
C ARG A 70 -11.00 3.02 -22.98
N SER A 71 -10.29 2.04 -22.47
CA SER A 71 -10.87 0.77 -22.04
C SER A 71 -10.54 0.51 -20.57
N ILE A 72 -11.56 0.05 -19.83
CA ILE A 72 -11.41 -0.42 -18.44
C ILE A 72 -12.14 -1.74 -18.26
N ARG A 73 -11.77 -2.49 -17.21
CA ARG A 73 -12.44 -3.72 -16.81
C ARG A 73 -13.04 -3.52 -15.43
N VAL A 74 -14.31 -3.85 -15.28
CA VAL A 74 -15.08 -3.60 -14.05
C VAL A 74 -16.00 -4.78 -13.76
N ALA A 75 -16.01 -5.24 -12.52
CA ALA A 75 -16.95 -6.24 -12.03
C ALA A 75 -18.34 -5.60 -11.83
N LEU A 76 -19.01 -5.26 -12.95
CA LEU A 76 -20.33 -4.64 -12.89
C LEU A 76 -21.34 -5.53 -12.15
N ALA A 77 -22.18 -4.91 -11.34
CA ALA A 77 -23.19 -5.57 -10.53
C ALA A 77 -24.18 -6.35 -11.40
N ARG A 78 -24.22 -7.67 -11.21
CA ARG A 78 -25.08 -8.60 -11.95
C ARG A 78 -26.35 -8.94 -11.16
N GLU A 79 -26.18 -9.32 -9.89
CA GLU A 79 -27.27 -9.72 -8.98
C GLU A 79 -27.49 -8.71 -7.85
N ALA A 80 -26.39 -8.15 -7.30
CA ALA A 80 -26.41 -7.18 -6.21
C ALA A 80 -25.34 -6.09 -6.41
N CYS A 81 -25.60 -4.90 -5.92
CA CYS A 81 -24.63 -3.80 -5.94
C CYS A 81 -24.00 -3.67 -4.54
N ASP A 82 -22.76 -4.12 -4.38
CA ASP A 82 -22.04 -4.03 -3.12
C ASP A 82 -21.45 -2.64 -2.91
N CYS A 83 -20.99 -2.00 -3.99
CA CYS A 83 -20.37 -0.70 -3.97
C CYS A 83 -20.53 0.03 -5.30
N THR A 84 -20.32 1.35 -5.30
CA THR A 84 -20.36 2.17 -6.53
C THR A 84 -19.08 2.96 -6.65
N PHE A 85 -18.35 2.77 -7.77
CA PHE A 85 -17.08 3.47 -8.04
C PHE A 85 -17.26 4.56 -9.09
N PRO A 86 -16.53 5.69 -8.99
CA PRO A 86 -16.61 6.78 -9.96
C PRO A 86 -15.68 6.52 -11.15
N PHE A 87 -16.17 6.73 -12.35
CA PHE A 87 -15.34 6.92 -13.55
C PHE A 87 -15.28 8.40 -13.88
N ASP A 88 -14.08 8.99 -13.92
CA ASP A 88 -13.87 10.41 -14.13
C ASP A 88 -14.22 10.82 -15.57
N LEU A 89 -15.20 11.70 -15.70
CA LEU A 89 -15.66 12.26 -16.98
C LEU A 89 -15.10 13.64 -17.27
N ARG A 90 -14.41 14.31 -16.34
CA ARG A 90 -13.87 15.66 -16.55
C ARG A 90 -12.96 15.77 -17.77
N PRO A 91 -12.16 14.76 -18.17
CA PRO A 91 -11.42 14.78 -19.44
C PRO A 91 -12.32 14.81 -20.68
N TYR A 92 -13.60 14.49 -20.55
CA TYR A 92 -14.58 14.41 -21.63
C TYR A 92 -15.61 15.55 -21.59
N ASP A 93 -15.44 16.55 -20.73
CA ASP A 93 -16.42 17.60 -20.44
C ASP A 93 -17.05 18.19 -21.70
N GLY A 94 -18.39 18.26 -21.70
CA GLY A 94 -19.22 18.76 -22.80
C GLY A 94 -19.34 17.85 -24.02
N ARG A 95 -18.62 16.71 -24.07
CA ARG A 95 -18.63 15.79 -25.23
C ARG A 95 -19.73 14.74 -25.11
N LYS A 96 -20.17 14.27 -26.27
CA LYS A 96 -20.95 13.03 -26.33
C LYS A 96 -20.03 11.85 -26.25
N VAL A 97 -20.36 10.95 -25.35
CA VAL A 97 -19.60 9.72 -25.09
C VAL A 97 -20.46 8.52 -25.46
N VAL A 98 -19.86 7.60 -26.17
CA VAL A 98 -20.39 6.25 -26.40
C VAL A 98 -19.53 5.28 -25.62
N CYS A 99 -20.15 4.46 -24.76
CA CYS A 99 -19.46 3.40 -24.05
C CYS A 99 -20.00 2.05 -24.51
N GLU A 100 -19.14 1.23 -25.10
CA GLU A 100 -19.46 -0.17 -25.40
C GLU A 100 -19.12 -1.03 -24.20
N VAL A 101 -20.08 -1.84 -23.77
CA VAL A 101 -19.96 -2.76 -22.65
C VAL A 101 -20.08 -4.18 -23.18
N THR A 102 -19.07 -5.02 -22.92
CA THR A 102 -19.09 -6.44 -23.26
C THR A 102 -18.97 -7.29 -21.98
N ASP A 103 -19.39 -8.54 -22.06
CA ASP A 103 -19.34 -9.50 -20.97
C ASP A 103 -20.22 -9.15 -19.75
N CYS A 104 -21.34 -8.41 -19.99
CA CYS A 104 -22.31 -8.08 -18.95
C CYS A 104 -23.73 -8.50 -19.39
N PRO A 105 -24.45 -9.35 -18.60
CA PRO A 105 -25.78 -9.82 -18.93
C PRO A 105 -26.79 -8.67 -19.09
N TYR A 106 -27.75 -8.83 -19.99
CA TYR A 106 -28.77 -7.82 -20.28
C TYR A 106 -29.70 -7.55 -19.10
N ASP A 107 -29.86 -8.51 -18.20
CA ASP A 107 -30.69 -8.47 -16.99
C ASP A 107 -29.92 -8.10 -15.72
N ALA A 108 -28.64 -7.70 -15.85
CA ALA A 108 -27.80 -7.28 -14.73
C ALA A 108 -28.36 -6.00 -14.06
N VAL A 109 -28.32 -5.95 -12.73
CA VAL A 109 -28.86 -4.82 -11.94
C VAL A 109 -28.09 -3.50 -12.15
N CYS A 110 -26.84 -3.58 -12.65
CA CYS A 110 -26.03 -2.40 -12.91
C CYS A 110 -26.66 -1.43 -13.91
N TRP A 111 -27.47 -1.92 -14.87
CA TRP A 111 -28.05 -1.08 -15.92
C TRP A 111 -29.00 0.00 -15.39
N GLU A 112 -29.76 -0.33 -14.34
CA GLU A 112 -30.69 0.60 -13.69
C GLU A 112 -30.00 1.52 -12.67
N ALA A 113 -28.87 1.06 -12.10
CA ALA A 113 -28.14 1.77 -11.06
C ALA A 113 -27.06 2.72 -11.59
N MET A 114 -26.64 2.57 -12.85
CA MET A 114 -25.64 3.39 -13.51
C MET A 114 -26.17 4.82 -13.74
N ARG A 115 -25.45 5.86 -13.32
CA ARG A 115 -25.89 7.26 -13.42
C ARG A 115 -24.73 8.24 -13.48
N LEU A 116 -25.00 9.42 -13.99
CA LEU A 116 -24.07 10.57 -13.98
C LEU A 116 -24.17 11.31 -12.64
N SER A 117 -23.05 11.87 -12.15
CA SER A 117 -22.98 12.57 -10.85
C SER A 117 -21.86 13.61 -10.86
N ASP A 118 -22.04 14.72 -10.13
CA ASP A 118 -20.97 15.68 -9.82
C ASP A 118 -20.22 15.34 -8.53
N ARG A 119 -20.60 14.23 -7.87
CA ARG A 119 -20.02 13.84 -6.58
C ARG A 119 -19.65 12.38 -6.60
N ILE A 120 -18.50 12.09 -5.98
CA ILE A 120 -18.13 10.71 -5.62
C ILE A 120 -19.11 10.25 -4.53
N PRO A 121 -19.68 9.03 -4.62
CA PRO A 121 -20.54 8.50 -3.58
C PRO A 121 -19.81 8.44 -2.24
N ALA A 122 -20.52 8.71 -1.16
CA ALA A 122 -20.00 8.37 0.16
C ALA A 122 -19.89 6.84 0.27
N PHE A 123 -18.69 6.36 0.56
CA PHE A 123 -18.49 4.93 0.83
C PHE A 123 -18.94 4.59 2.24
N ALA A 124 -19.47 3.38 2.42
CA ALA A 124 -19.80 2.88 3.74
C ALA A 124 -18.56 2.82 4.63
N GLU A 125 -18.73 3.09 5.92
CA GLU A 125 -17.66 2.91 6.88
C GLU A 125 -17.30 1.43 6.99
N GLU A 126 -16.03 1.12 6.78
CA GLU A 126 -15.51 -0.26 6.84
C GLU A 126 -14.90 -0.50 8.23
N PRO A 127 -15.31 -1.56 8.93
CA PRO A 127 -14.82 -1.83 10.29
C PRO A 127 -13.31 -2.07 10.33
N PHE A 128 -12.74 -2.57 9.24
CA PHE A 128 -11.33 -2.91 9.11
C PHE A 128 -10.48 -1.82 8.43
N ARG A 129 -11.05 -0.63 8.16
CA ARG A 129 -10.25 0.48 7.65
C ARG A 129 -9.26 0.92 8.73
N PRO A 130 -7.96 0.91 8.46
CA PRO A 130 -6.95 1.35 9.41
C PRO A 130 -7.22 2.73 10.00
N ALA A 131 -6.84 2.92 11.26
CA ALA A 131 -6.97 4.20 11.95
C ALA A 131 -5.83 5.16 11.60
N TYR A 132 -4.63 4.65 11.29
CA TYR A 132 -3.45 5.47 11.01
C TYR A 132 -2.58 4.98 9.84
N HIS A 133 -2.72 3.74 9.38
CA HIS A 133 -2.02 3.31 8.17
C HIS A 133 -2.67 3.91 6.93
N HIS A 134 -1.85 4.28 5.95
CA HIS A 134 -2.35 4.80 4.68
C HIS A 134 -3.11 3.72 3.89
N THR A 135 -4.29 4.08 3.40
CA THR A 135 -5.13 3.29 2.49
C THR A 135 -5.70 4.21 1.42
N PRO A 136 -6.03 3.71 0.22
CA PRO A 136 -6.74 4.52 -0.75
C PRO A 136 -8.14 4.86 -0.20
N PRO A 137 -8.74 5.99 -0.57
CA PRO A 137 -10.10 6.35 -0.16
C PRO A 137 -11.12 5.29 -0.63
N TYR A 138 -10.86 4.68 -1.77
CA TYR A 138 -11.63 3.58 -2.36
C TYR A 138 -10.77 2.81 -3.37
N GLY A 139 -11.25 1.64 -3.78
CA GLY A 139 -10.59 0.84 -4.79
C GLY A 139 -9.44 -0.02 -4.26
N TRP A 140 -8.66 -0.57 -5.16
CA TRP A 140 -7.49 -1.41 -4.86
C TRP A 140 -6.21 -0.59 -4.73
N MET A 141 -5.32 -0.99 -3.82
CA MET A 141 -3.94 -0.51 -3.73
C MET A 141 -2.98 -1.68 -3.50
N ASN A 142 -1.83 -1.67 -4.19
CA ASN A 142 -0.68 -2.52 -3.86
C ASN A 142 0.61 -1.68 -3.74
N ASP A 143 1.62 -1.90 -4.55
CA ASP A 143 2.98 -1.39 -4.38
C ASP A 143 3.05 0.13 -4.17
N PRO A 144 3.80 0.61 -3.18
CA PRO A 144 4.19 2.01 -3.12
C PRO A 144 5.14 2.34 -4.28
N ASN A 145 4.91 3.46 -4.94
CA ASN A 145 5.61 3.90 -6.13
C ASN A 145 6.08 5.34 -6.00
N GLY A 146 6.97 5.77 -6.88
CA GLY A 146 7.28 7.16 -7.10
C GLY A 146 7.70 7.96 -5.87
N MET A 147 8.14 7.28 -4.81
CA MET A 147 8.40 7.88 -3.51
C MET A 147 9.54 8.89 -3.57
N VAL A 148 9.19 10.17 -3.52
CA VAL A 148 10.13 11.30 -3.61
C VAL A 148 9.74 12.40 -2.64
N ARG A 149 10.71 13.12 -2.11
CA ARG A 149 10.48 14.31 -1.28
C ARG A 149 10.84 15.57 -2.08
N GLU A 150 9.89 16.49 -2.17
CA GLU A 150 10.11 17.84 -2.73
C GLU A 150 9.89 18.90 -1.64
N GLY A 151 10.94 19.64 -1.31
CA GLY A 151 10.88 20.60 -0.21
C GLY A 151 10.55 19.93 1.12
N ASP A 152 9.40 20.22 1.71
CA ASP A 152 8.88 19.63 2.93
C ASP A 152 7.75 18.60 2.68
N VAL A 153 7.44 18.31 1.42
CA VAL A 153 6.35 17.39 1.03
C VAL A 153 6.92 16.04 0.62
N TYR A 154 6.41 14.98 1.23
CA TYR A 154 6.59 13.60 0.81
C TYR A 154 5.50 13.24 -0.20
N HIS A 155 5.89 12.79 -1.37
CA HIS A 155 5.00 12.24 -2.38
C HIS A 155 5.01 10.71 -2.26
N LEU A 156 3.84 10.13 -2.28
CA LEU A 156 3.59 8.69 -2.36
C LEU A 156 2.68 8.45 -3.56
N PHE A 157 3.21 7.79 -4.56
CA PHE A 157 2.37 7.19 -5.59
C PHE A 157 2.17 5.72 -5.24
N TYR A 158 1.15 5.09 -5.81
CA TYR A 158 0.87 3.69 -5.53
C TYR A 158 0.10 3.03 -6.66
N GLN A 159 0.27 1.73 -6.83
CA GLN A 159 -0.51 0.94 -7.76
C GLN A 159 -1.98 1.00 -7.35
N HIS A 160 -2.86 1.40 -8.27
CA HIS A 160 -4.25 1.68 -7.97
C HIS A 160 -5.20 1.19 -9.05
N ASN A 161 -6.28 0.51 -8.63
CA ASN A 161 -7.47 0.32 -9.45
C ASN A 161 -8.61 1.19 -8.89
N PRO A 162 -8.99 2.29 -9.54
CA PRO A 162 -10.05 3.18 -9.04
C PRO A 162 -11.47 2.70 -9.35
N TYR A 163 -11.63 1.55 -10.05
CA TYR A 163 -12.93 1.06 -10.53
C TYR A 163 -13.40 -0.21 -9.83
N GLY A 164 -12.70 -0.63 -8.79
CA GLY A 164 -13.03 -1.80 -7.99
C GLY A 164 -11.96 -2.10 -6.96
N SER A 165 -12.31 -2.88 -5.95
CA SER A 165 -11.42 -3.24 -4.84
C SER A 165 -10.57 -4.49 -5.10
N ARG A 166 -10.49 -4.98 -6.35
CA ARG A 166 -9.62 -6.08 -6.79
C ARG A 166 -8.56 -5.59 -7.75
N TRP A 167 -7.45 -6.35 -7.85
CA TRP A 167 -6.37 -6.02 -8.77
C TRP A 167 -6.84 -6.03 -10.21
N GLU A 168 -6.81 -4.88 -10.86
CA GLU A 168 -7.13 -4.65 -12.28
C GLU A 168 -6.75 -3.20 -12.65
N ASN A 169 -6.74 -2.81 -13.91
CA ASN A 169 -6.63 -1.43 -14.42
C ASN A 169 -5.47 -0.61 -13.82
N MET A 170 -4.30 -1.24 -13.62
CA MET A 170 -3.21 -0.61 -12.89
C MET A 170 -2.85 0.78 -13.39
N SER A 171 -2.99 1.72 -12.49
CA SER A 171 -2.73 3.15 -12.63
C SER A 171 -1.90 3.62 -11.43
N TRP A 172 -1.34 4.82 -11.46
CA TRP A 172 -0.75 5.42 -10.27
C TRP A 172 -1.74 6.35 -9.57
N GLY A 173 -2.17 5.99 -8.36
CA GLY A 173 -2.75 6.90 -7.39
C GLY A 173 -1.66 7.79 -6.80
N HIS A 174 -2.02 8.95 -6.23
CA HIS A 174 -1.10 9.92 -5.67
C HIS A 174 -1.61 10.48 -4.35
N ALA A 175 -0.80 10.38 -3.32
CA ALA A 175 -1.02 11.02 -2.02
C ALA A 175 0.21 11.85 -1.61
N VAL A 176 -0.01 12.88 -0.81
CA VAL A 176 1.06 13.74 -0.28
C VAL A 176 0.97 13.87 1.22
N SER A 177 2.11 14.03 1.89
CA SER A 177 2.20 14.23 3.33
C SER A 177 3.36 15.14 3.70
N ARG A 178 3.22 15.92 4.80
CA ARG A 178 4.32 16.68 5.41
C ARG A 178 4.92 15.98 6.62
N ASN A 179 4.32 14.89 7.08
CA ASN A 179 4.72 14.22 8.32
C ASN A 179 4.68 12.69 8.23
N LEU A 180 4.51 12.11 7.03
CA LEU A 180 4.46 10.67 6.76
C LEU A 180 3.25 9.93 7.38
N LEU A 181 2.38 10.63 8.11
CA LEU A 181 1.25 10.03 8.83
C LEU A 181 -0.09 10.46 8.26
N ASN A 182 -0.19 11.75 7.92
CA ASN A 182 -1.40 12.36 7.40
C ASN A 182 -1.26 12.54 5.91
N TRP A 183 -2.08 11.82 5.14
CA TRP A 183 -2.02 11.80 3.69
C TRP A 183 -3.22 12.55 3.11
N GLU A 184 -2.93 13.41 2.15
CA GLU A 184 -3.92 14.08 1.29
C GLU A 184 -3.92 13.37 -0.06
N GLU A 185 -5.06 12.83 -0.46
CA GLU A 185 -5.24 12.14 -1.72
C GLU A 185 -5.44 13.12 -2.86
N LEU A 186 -4.65 12.99 -3.91
CA LEU A 186 -4.71 13.85 -5.12
C LEU A 186 -5.35 13.14 -6.33
N GLY A 187 -5.70 11.86 -6.19
CA GLY A 187 -6.32 11.05 -7.25
C GLY A 187 -5.32 10.35 -8.17
N VAL A 188 -5.78 9.94 -9.33
CA VAL A 188 -4.96 9.22 -10.32
C VAL A 188 -4.18 10.20 -11.17
N VAL A 189 -2.87 9.98 -11.35
CA VAL A 189 -1.97 10.88 -12.12
C VAL A 189 -1.37 10.23 -13.36
N LEU A 190 -1.26 8.90 -13.37
CA LEU A 190 -0.84 8.12 -14.54
C LEU A 190 -1.82 6.97 -14.77
N GLU A 191 -2.41 6.94 -15.95
CA GLU A 191 -3.40 5.95 -16.35
C GLU A 191 -2.86 5.06 -17.48
N PRO A 192 -3.42 3.88 -17.73
CA PRO A 192 -3.09 3.06 -18.88
C PRO A 192 -3.17 3.83 -20.20
N ASP A 193 -2.29 3.51 -21.14
CA ASP A 193 -2.29 4.02 -22.50
C ASP A 193 -2.07 2.90 -23.54
N SER A 194 -1.70 3.27 -24.77
CA SER A 194 -1.42 2.31 -25.84
C SER A 194 -0.21 1.40 -25.57
N LEU A 195 0.68 1.77 -24.65
CA LEU A 195 1.83 0.95 -24.24
C LEU A 195 1.45 -0.07 -23.14
N GLY A 196 0.32 0.12 -22.47
CA GLY A 196 -0.21 -0.82 -21.49
C GLY A 196 -0.62 -0.20 -20.16
N ALA A 197 -0.83 -1.06 -19.17
CA ALA A 197 -1.08 -0.67 -17.79
C ALA A 197 0.15 -0.01 -17.16
N VAL A 198 -0.06 0.90 -16.21
CA VAL A 198 1.03 1.59 -15.51
C VAL A 198 1.43 0.77 -14.28
N PHE A 199 2.51 -0.01 -14.42
CA PHE A 199 3.09 -0.81 -13.34
C PHE A 199 4.07 0.02 -12.50
N SER A 200 4.69 -0.65 -11.52
CA SER A 200 5.53 -0.01 -10.51
C SER A 200 6.76 0.71 -11.09
N GLY A 201 7.27 1.64 -10.29
CA GLY A 201 8.42 2.46 -10.63
C GLY A 201 8.73 3.52 -9.57
N CYS A 202 9.53 4.50 -9.92
CA CYS A 202 10.03 5.51 -8.99
C CYS A 202 9.91 6.93 -9.53
N CYS A 203 10.06 7.93 -8.63
CA CYS A 203 10.27 9.32 -8.99
C CYS A 203 11.62 9.83 -8.45
N VAL A 204 12.24 10.72 -9.23
CA VAL A 204 13.42 11.49 -8.81
C VAL A 204 13.24 12.96 -9.16
N MET A 205 13.88 13.84 -8.39
CA MET A 205 14.01 15.25 -8.75
C MET A 205 15.23 15.44 -9.66
N ASP A 206 15.10 16.23 -10.72
CA ASP A 206 16.20 16.60 -11.62
C ASP A 206 16.62 18.07 -11.45
N PRO A 207 17.42 18.41 -10.40
CA PRO A 207 17.79 19.79 -10.11
C PRO A 207 18.71 20.40 -11.16
N GLN A 208 19.43 19.57 -11.92
CA GLN A 208 20.38 20.02 -12.93
C GLN A 208 19.77 20.07 -14.34
N ASN A 209 18.51 19.65 -14.51
CA ASN A 209 17.84 19.55 -15.80
C ASN A 209 18.57 18.64 -16.79
N THR A 210 19.07 17.51 -16.31
CA THR A 210 19.76 16.51 -17.13
C THR A 210 18.84 15.86 -18.16
N ALA A 211 17.56 15.70 -17.80
CA ALA A 211 16.53 15.16 -18.69
C ALA A 211 16.00 16.18 -19.71
N GLY A 212 16.23 17.48 -19.50
CA GLY A 212 15.84 18.53 -20.43
C GLY A 212 14.37 18.98 -20.33
N PHE A 213 13.66 18.63 -19.22
CA PHE A 213 12.25 18.98 -19.00
C PHE A 213 12.04 20.18 -18.07
N GLY A 214 13.11 20.78 -17.59
CA GLY A 214 13.12 21.91 -16.66
C GLY A 214 13.88 21.59 -15.39
N ARG A 215 14.42 22.66 -14.74
CA ARG A 215 15.11 22.50 -13.44
C ARG A 215 14.11 22.09 -12.37
N ASN A 216 14.51 21.13 -11.54
CA ASN A 216 13.67 20.55 -10.51
C ASN A 216 12.38 19.90 -11.05
N ALA A 217 12.37 19.47 -12.30
CA ALA A 217 11.28 18.62 -12.78
C ALA A 217 11.28 17.30 -11.96
N MET A 218 10.10 16.85 -11.58
CA MET A 218 9.91 15.52 -11.01
C MET A 218 9.81 14.53 -12.17
N ILE A 219 10.70 13.56 -12.21
CA ILE A 219 10.78 12.57 -13.29
C ILE A 219 10.27 11.24 -12.75
N ALA A 220 9.19 10.74 -13.32
CA ALA A 220 8.66 9.41 -13.07
C ALA A 220 9.24 8.43 -14.11
N LEU A 221 9.79 7.31 -13.62
CA LEU A 221 10.19 6.17 -14.42
C LEU A 221 9.36 4.98 -13.98
N TYR A 222 8.61 4.39 -14.90
CA TYR A 222 7.62 3.36 -14.62
C TYR A 222 7.61 2.29 -15.71
N THR A 223 7.06 1.14 -15.38
CA THR A 223 6.86 0.08 -16.36
C THR A 223 5.49 0.22 -17.03
N ALA A 224 5.47 0.28 -18.36
CA ALA A 224 4.26 0.08 -19.14
C ALA A 224 4.10 -1.41 -19.46
N SER A 225 3.02 -2.04 -18.98
CA SER A 225 2.75 -3.47 -19.13
C SER A 225 1.66 -3.70 -20.17
N GLY A 226 2.09 -3.94 -21.42
CA GLY A 226 1.24 -4.26 -22.55
C GLY A 226 1.65 -5.59 -23.20
N ALA A 227 1.89 -5.60 -24.50
CA ALA A 227 2.40 -6.78 -25.22
C ALA A 227 3.77 -7.28 -24.69
N ARG A 228 4.53 -6.37 -24.12
CA ARG A 228 5.74 -6.61 -23.32
C ARG A 228 5.86 -5.53 -22.24
N GLN A 229 6.70 -5.79 -21.25
CA GLN A 229 7.03 -4.81 -20.22
C GLN A 229 8.17 -3.92 -20.72
N THR A 230 7.93 -2.60 -20.73
CA THR A 230 8.90 -1.60 -21.19
C THR A 230 8.97 -0.44 -20.22
N GLN A 231 10.14 0.20 -20.11
CA GLN A 231 10.30 1.32 -19.18
C GLN A 231 9.97 2.64 -19.87
N CYS A 232 9.11 3.39 -19.23
CA CYS A 232 8.60 4.67 -19.72
C CYS A 232 8.96 5.80 -18.76
N LEU A 233 8.99 7.02 -19.31
CA LEU A 233 9.25 8.24 -18.59
C LEU A 233 8.05 9.19 -18.69
N ALA A 234 7.67 9.79 -17.57
CA ALA A 234 6.81 10.96 -17.51
C ALA A 234 7.45 12.02 -16.62
N TYR A 235 7.09 13.27 -16.81
CA TYR A 235 7.64 14.37 -16.02
C TYR A 235 6.56 15.34 -15.57
N SER A 236 6.81 15.95 -14.41
CA SER A 236 5.98 17.01 -13.84
C SER A 236 6.80 18.26 -13.58
N THR A 237 6.23 19.41 -13.90
CA THR A 237 6.78 20.75 -13.60
C THR A 237 5.91 21.54 -12.63
N ASP A 238 4.85 20.92 -12.12
CA ASP A 238 3.86 21.49 -11.21
C ASP A 238 3.79 20.76 -9.86
N ARG A 239 4.91 20.21 -9.41
CA ARG A 239 5.07 19.49 -8.15
C ARG A 239 4.26 18.20 -8.08
N GLY A 240 4.30 17.40 -9.13
CA GLY A 240 3.66 16.09 -9.18
C GLY A 240 2.14 16.13 -9.30
N ARG A 241 1.52 17.30 -9.51
CA ARG A 241 0.05 17.39 -9.68
C ARG A 241 -0.41 16.82 -11.01
N THR A 242 0.37 17.06 -12.06
CA THR A 242 0.15 16.46 -13.38
C THR A 242 1.45 15.94 -13.96
N PHE A 243 1.34 14.92 -14.80
CA PHE A 243 2.49 14.35 -15.51
C PHE A 243 2.27 14.41 -17.02
N THR A 244 3.31 14.82 -17.73
CA THR A 244 3.38 14.73 -19.19
C THR A 244 4.24 13.53 -19.56
N ARG A 245 3.70 12.61 -20.34
CA ARG A 245 4.47 11.49 -20.89
C ARG A 245 5.51 11.98 -21.88
N TYR A 246 6.68 11.35 -21.85
CA TYR A 246 7.74 11.66 -22.80
C TYR A 246 7.42 11.05 -24.17
N ASP A 247 7.43 11.88 -25.24
CA ASP A 247 7.11 11.45 -26.60
C ASP A 247 8.07 10.36 -27.14
N GLY A 248 9.28 10.27 -26.58
CA GLY A 248 10.27 9.24 -26.94
C GLY A 248 10.14 7.93 -26.18
N ASN A 249 9.02 7.69 -25.49
CA ASN A 249 8.78 6.40 -24.82
C ASN A 249 8.64 5.24 -25.83
N PRO A 250 9.06 4.00 -25.47
CA PRO A 250 9.76 3.65 -24.22
C PRO A 250 11.24 4.05 -24.22
N VAL A 251 11.79 4.39 -23.03
CA VAL A 251 13.20 4.76 -22.84
C VAL A 251 14.13 3.56 -22.63
N LEU A 252 13.57 2.40 -22.27
CA LEU A 252 14.32 1.15 -22.14
C LEU A 252 13.39 -0.03 -22.42
N THR A 253 13.88 -0.99 -23.19
CA THR A 253 13.18 -2.22 -23.56
C THR A 253 14.08 -3.44 -23.36
N SER A 254 13.47 -4.60 -23.11
CA SER A 254 14.16 -5.89 -23.03
C SER A 254 13.27 -7.00 -23.60
N ASP A 255 13.89 -8.07 -24.08
CA ASP A 255 13.18 -9.30 -24.46
C ASP A 255 13.06 -10.29 -23.27
N ARG A 256 13.59 -9.92 -22.11
CA ARG A 256 13.46 -10.72 -20.88
C ARG A 256 12.03 -10.69 -20.36
N PRO A 257 11.52 -11.80 -19.84
CA PRO A 257 10.28 -11.80 -19.09
C PRO A 257 10.46 -11.03 -17.77
N ASP A 258 9.37 -10.53 -17.22
CA ASP A 258 9.35 -9.85 -15.92
C ASP A 258 10.37 -8.70 -15.80
N PHE A 259 10.47 -7.89 -16.87
CA PHE A 259 11.36 -6.74 -16.93
C PHE A 259 10.64 -5.49 -16.45
N ARG A 260 10.62 -5.25 -15.12
CA ARG A 260 9.78 -4.23 -14.47
C ARG A 260 10.38 -3.59 -13.22
N ASP A 261 9.67 -2.59 -12.71
CA ASP A 261 9.88 -1.93 -11.43
C ASP A 261 11.22 -1.18 -11.34
N PRO A 262 11.45 -0.17 -12.21
CA PRO A 262 12.70 0.58 -12.19
C PRO A 262 12.82 1.42 -10.92
N LYS A 263 13.95 1.31 -10.22
CA LYS A 263 14.39 2.21 -9.17
C LYS A 263 15.57 3.02 -9.65
N VAL A 264 15.47 4.35 -9.56
CA VAL A 264 16.50 5.27 -10.07
C VAL A 264 17.00 6.18 -8.97
N PHE A 265 18.31 6.44 -8.96
CA PHE A 265 18.95 7.42 -8.09
C PHE A 265 20.19 8.03 -8.79
N TYR A 266 20.62 9.19 -8.32
CA TYR A 266 21.86 9.81 -8.81
C TYR A 266 23.03 9.30 -7.96
N HIS A 267 24.06 8.76 -8.62
CA HIS A 267 25.28 8.27 -7.98
C HIS A 267 26.39 9.32 -8.11
N ASP A 268 26.63 10.07 -7.03
CA ASP A 268 27.54 11.23 -7.00
C ASP A 268 28.97 10.86 -7.42
N ARG A 269 29.49 9.70 -6.99
CA ARG A 269 30.86 9.26 -7.31
C ARG A 269 31.11 9.08 -8.80
N THR A 270 30.11 8.66 -9.57
CA THR A 270 30.22 8.48 -11.04
C THR A 270 29.63 9.62 -11.85
N GLY A 271 28.86 10.53 -11.19
CA GLY A 271 28.14 11.60 -11.87
C GLY A 271 27.07 11.11 -12.84
N ARG A 272 26.40 9.99 -12.52
CA ARG A 272 25.41 9.36 -13.37
C ARG A 272 24.14 8.97 -12.61
N TRP A 273 23.06 8.94 -13.32
CA TRP A 273 21.84 8.26 -12.90
C TRP A 273 22.03 6.75 -13.01
N ILE A 274 21.66 6.01 -12.00
CA ILE A 274 21.66 4.56 -11.94
C ILE A 274 20.22 4.08 -11.86
N MET A 275 19.90 3.06 -12.64
CA MET A 275 18.65 2.32 -12.56
C MET A 275 18.95 0.88 -12.16
N VAL A 276 18.28 0.41 -11.11
CA VAL A 276 18.16 -1.01 -10.78
C VAL A 276 16.76 -1.45 -11.18
N ILE A 277 16.67 -2.56 -11.91
CA ILE A 277 15.40 -3.05 -12.45
C ILE A 277 15.34 -4.57 -12.37
N ALA A 278 14.17 -5.10 -12.05
CA ALA A 278 13.93 -6.54 -12.06
C ALA A 278 13.94 -7.11 -13.49
N ALA A 279 14.54 -8.27 -13.67
CA ALA A 279 14.71 -8.95 -14.95
C ALA A 279 14.58 -10.47 -14.78
N GLY A 280 13.37 -10.96 -14.49
CA GLY A 280 13.10 -12.35 -14.12
C GLY A 280 13.47 -12.61 -12.66
N GLN A 281 14.42 -13.48 -12.41
CA GLN A 281 14.93 -13.79 -11.06
C GLN A 281 16.33 -13.19 -10.82
N ALA A 282 16.55 -11.98 -11.32
CA ALA A 282 17.79 -11.21 -11.17
C ALA A 282 17.47 -9.72 -11.28
N MET A 283 18.44 -8.88 -10.91
CA MET A 283 18.42 -7.44 -11.10
C MET A 283 19.38 -7.03 -12.21
N GLU A 284 18.96 -6.13 -13.09
CA GLU A 284 19.85 -5.45 -14.01
C GLU A 284 20.17 -4.04 -13.51
N ILE A 285 21.42 -3.64 -13.70
CA ILE A 285 21.92 -2.30 -13.37
C ILE A 285 22.23 -1.58 -14.68
N HIS A 286 21.64 -0.40 -14.84
CA HIS A 286 21.83 0.47 -16.00
C HIS A 286 22.29 1.84 -15.55
N SER A 287 23.05 2.56 -16.40
CA SER A 287 23.45 3.94 -16.15
C SER A 287 22.97 4.89 -17.25
N SER A 288 22.71 6.14 -16.87
CA SER A 288 22.30 7.21 -17.78
C SER A 288 22.96 8.55 -17.42
N ALA A 289 23.20 9.38 -18.44
CA ALA A 289 23.59 10.77 -18.24
C ALA A 289 22.37 11.72 -18.24
N ASN A 290 21.19 11.26 -18.73
CA ASN A 290 20.08 12.15 -19.07
C ASN A 290 18.69 11.56 -18.79
N LEU A 291 18.60 10.43 -18.05
CA LEU A 291 17.35 9.71 -17.73
C LEU A 291 16.55 9.19 -18.94
N ARG A 292 16.92 9.54 -20.16
CA ARG A 292 16.22 9.18 -21.41
C ARG A 292 16.90 8.06 -22.21
N SER A 293 18.18 7.86 -21.97
CA SER A 293 18.99 6.85 -22.67
C SER A 293 19.80 6.08 -21.65
N TRP A 294 19.64 4.78 -21.63
CA TRP A 294 20.19 3.88 -20.62
C TRP A 294 21.21 2.92 -21.24
N ARG A 295 22.29 2.67 -20.51
CA ARG A 295 23.31 1.70 -20.86
C ARG A 295 23.33 0.59 -19.81
N PHE A 296 23.27 -0.65 -20.26
CA PHE A 296 23.48 -1.81 -19.40
C PHE A 296 24.89 -1.81 -18.81
N GLU A 297 25.02 -2.03 -17.52
CA GLU A 297 26.29 -2.13 -16.80
C GLU A 297 26.55 -3.55 -16.30
N SER A 298 25.62 -4.12 -15.54
CA SER A 298 25.80 -5.46 -14.94
C SER A 298 24.47 -6.11 -14.57
N ARG A 299 24.57 -7.35 -14.09
CA ARG A 299 23.47 -8.12 -13.52
C ARG A 299 23.88 -8.67 -12.17
N PHE A 300 22.91 -8.79 -11.26
CA PHE A 300 23.09 -9.36 -9.92
C PHE A 300 21.94 -10.31 -9.59
N GLY A 301 22.23 -11.36 -8.82
CA GLY A 301 21.24 -12.19 -8.15
C GLY A 301 21.04 -13.58 -8.78
N GLU A 302 21.62 -13.90 -9.95
CA GLU A 302 21.42 -15.21 -10.58
C GLU A 302 21.89 -16.39 -9.70
N GLU A 303 22.87 -16.15 -8.81
CA GLU A 303 23.45 -17.16 -7.90
C GLU A 303 23.24 -16.82 -6.41
N TYR A 304 22.48 -15.76 -6.08
CA TYR A 304 22.35 -15.24 -4.73
C TYR A 304 20.90 -15.20 -4.27
N GLY A 305 20.68 -15.56 -3.00
CA GLY A 305 19.41 -15.38 -2.32
C GLY A 305 18.31 -16.37 -2.71
N ALA A 306 17.08 -16.06 -2.36
CA ALA A 306 15.92 -16.88 -2.64
C ALA A 306 15.42 -16.70 -4.07
N HIS A 307 15.02 -17.81 -4.68
CA HIS A 307 14.37 -17.89 -5.98
C HIS A 307 13.02 -18.61 -5.84
N GLY A 308 12.14 -18.47 -6.83
CA GLY A 308 10.81 -19.10 -6.80
C GLY A 308 9.83 -18.37 -7.68
N GLY A 309 9.60 -17.08 -7.40
CA GLY A 309 8.85 -16.16 -8.24
C GLY A 309 9.75 -15.18 -8.97
N ALA A 310 9.15 -14.32 -9.80
CA ALA A 310 9.85 -13.16 -10.33
C ALA A 310 10.37 -12.28 -9.19
N TRP A 311 11.52 -11.69 -9.37
CA TRP A 311 12.00 -10.62 -8.52
C TRP A 311 11.29 -9.32 -8.91
N GLU A 312 10.94 -8.50 -7.91
CA GLU A 312 10.11 -7.30 -8.08
C GLU A 312 10.59 -6.18 -7.17
N CYS A 313 10.19 -4.96 -7.46
CA CYS A 313 10.35 -3.77 -6.63
C CYS A 313 11.75 -3.63 -6.01
N PRO A 314 12.83 -3.56 -6.84
CA PRO A 314 14.17 -3.37 -6.32
C PRO A 314 14.35 -2.01 -5.68
N ASP A 315 15.24 -1.94 -4.69
CA ASP A 315 15.83 -0.68 -4.22
C ASP A 315 17.33 -0.87 -3.99
N LEU A 316 18.12 0.18 -4.16
CA LEU A 316 19.56 0.16 -3.93
C LEU A 316 20.00 1.47 -3.29
N PHE A 317 20.59 1.41 -2.12
CA PHE A 317 20.99 2.60 -1.35
C PHE A 317 22.14 2.33 -0.40
N GLU A 318 22.87 3.38 -0.04
CA GLU A 318 23.98 3.35 0.92
C GLU A 318 23.48 3.70 2.32
N LEU A 319 23.97 2.98 3.35
CA LEU A 319 23.70 3.22 4.76
C LEU A 319 24.99 3.24 5.57
N PRO A 320 25.09 4.11 6.59
CA PRO A 320 26.16 4.01 7.59
C PRO A 320 25.95 2.78 8.47
N VAL A 321 27.06 2.16 8.92
CA VAL A 321 27.03 1.07 9.89
C VAL A 321 26.99 1.66 11.30
N GLU A 322 25.97 1.33 12.07
CA GLU A 322 25.76 1.84 13.42
C GLU A 322 26.95 1.46 14.33
N GLY A 323 27.50 2.45 15.03
CA GLY A 323 28.65 2.27 15.93
C GLY A 323 30.02 2.15 15.23
N GLU A 324 30.09 2.21 13.88
CA GLU A 324 31.33 2.13 13.11
C GLU A 324 31.55 3.43 12.30
N PRO A 325 32.07 4.50 12.89
CA PRO A 325 32.19 5.81 12.23
C PRO A 325 32.97 5.76 10.92
N GLY A 326 32.37 6.30 9.85
CA GLY A 326 32.96 6.34 8.51
C GLY A 326 32.82 5.06 7.70
N GLN A 327 32.22 4.01 8.25
CA GLN A 327 31.89 2.80 7.51
C GLN A 327 30.49 2.91 6.92
N THR A 328 30.36 2.63 5.64
CA THR A 328 29.07 2.54 4.94
C THR A 328 28.99 1.23 4.16
N ARG A 329 27.79 0.76 3.92
CA ARG A 329 27.52 -0.36 3.00
C ARG A 329 26.29 -0.06 2.15
N TRP A 330 26.27 -0.66 1.00
CA TRP A 330 25.12 -0.64 0.11
C TRP A 330 24.17 -1.78 0.46
N VAL A 331 22.90 -1.48 0.39
CA VAL A 331 21.81 -2.46 0.60
C VAL A 331 20.98 -2.53 -0.67
N MET A 332 20.76 -3.75 -1.16
CA MET A 332 19.81 -4.02 -2.24
C MET A 332 18.61 -4.74 -1.65
N LEU A 333 17.40 -4.21 -1.92
CA LEU A 333 16.13 -4.86 -1.59
C LEU A 333 15.58 -5.57 -2.82
N CYS A 334 14.83 -6.64 -2.57
CA CYS A 334 14.15 -7.42 -3.61
C CYS A 334 12.89 -8.07 -3.03
N SER A 335 11.75 -7.81 -3.64
CA SER A 335 10.50 -8.51 -3.34
C SER A 335 10.35 -9.72 -4.25
N LEU A 336 9.80 -10.82 -3.72
CA LEU A 336 9.52 -12.03 -4.53
C LEU A 336 8.42 -12.86 -3.89
N GLY A 337 7.70 -13.60 -4.74
CA GLY A 337 6.83 -14.68 -4.30
C GLY A 337 7.65 -15.94 -4.01
N VAL A 338 7.41 -16.57 -2.89
CA VAL A 338 7.96 -17.87 -2.49
C VAL A 338 6.82 -18.82 -2.16
N GLU A 339 7.12 -20.11 -1.91
CA GLU A 339 6.07 -21.13 -1.66
C GLU A 339 5.10 -20.74 -0.55
N ASP A 340 5.58 -20.05 0.50
CA ASP A 340 4.79 -19.62 1.63
C ASP A 340 4.21 -18.18 1.49
N GLY A 341 4.25 -17.58 0.29
CA GLY A 341 3.67 -16.28 -0.05
C GLY A 341 4.68 -15.18 -0.34
N SER A 342 4.26 -13.93 -0.21
CA SER A 342 5.05 -12.73 -0.52
C SER A 342 6.11 -12.43 0.53
N ARG A 343 7.33 -12.05 0.11
CA ARG A 343 8.45 -11.69 1.00
C ARG A 343 9.36 -10.62 0.39
N VAL A 344 10.16 -9.98 1.23
CA VAL A 344 11.22 -9.04 0.83
C VAL A 344 12.55 -9.56 1.37
N GLN A 345 13.47 -9.91 0.47
CA GLN A 345 14.86 -10.21 0.82
C GLN A 345 15.76 -9.00 0.65
N TYR A 346 16.91 -9.00 1.33
CA TYR A 346 17.92 -7.96 1.16
C TYR A 346 19.32 -8.54 1.11
N PHE A 347 20.22 -7.79 0.49
CA PHE A 347 21.63 -8.08 0.36
C PHE A 347 22.43 -6.88 0.85
N VAL A 348 23.54 -7.14 1.56
CA VAL A 348 24.48 -6.11 2.02
C VAL A 348 25.78 -6.27 1.26
N GLY A 349 26.39 -5.18 0.81
CA GLY A 349 27.63 -5.25 0.04
C GLY A 349 28.18 -3.89 -0.36
N ASP A 350 28.99 -3.88 -1.40
CA ASP A 350 29.55 -2.68 -2.00
C ASP A 350 28.98 -2.41 -3.40
N PHE A 351 28.89 -1.13 -3.78
CA PHE A 351 28.47 -0.71 -5.11
C PHE A 351 29.41 0.35 -5.67
N ASP A 352 29.98 0.09 -6.83
CA ASP A 352 30.98 0.97 -7.49
C ASP A 352 30.36 1.95 -8.51
N GLY A 353 29.03 1.94 -8.67
CA GLY A 353 28.29 2.67 -9.70
C GLY A 353 28.02 1.87 -10.96
N ARG A 354 28.41 0.59 -10.99
CA ARG A 354 28.19 -0.35 -12.08
C ARG A 354 27.85 -1.75 -11.60
N ASN A 355 28.57 -2.25 -10.58
CA ASN A 355 28.45 -3.59 -10.06
C ASN A 355 28.09 -3.53 -8.59
N PHE A 356 27.14 -4.35 -8.18
CA PHE A 356 26.87 -4.65 -6.78
C PHE A 356 27.60 -5.95 -6.43
N THR A 357 28.42 -5.90 -5.37
CA THR A 357 29.18 -7.04 -4.86
C THR A 357 28.74 -7.34 -3.45
N PRO A 358 27.97 -8.42 -3.20
CA PRO A 358 27.47 -8.75 -1.88
C PRO A 358 28.62 -9.22 -0.97
N GLU A 359 28.47 -9.00 0.36
CA GLU A 359 29.33 -9.56 1.38
C GLU A 359 28.84 -10.95 1.84
N ASP A 360 27.57 -11.25 1.59
CA ASP A 360 26.86 -12.45 2.03
C ASP A 360 27.23 -13.65 1.14
N ASP A 361 27.18 -14.86 1.71
CA ASP A 361 27.30 -16.09 0.91
C ASP A 361 26.11 -16.24 -0.05
N PRO A 362 26.30 -16.85 -1.22
CA PRO A 362 25.22 -17.03 -2.21
C PRO A 362 23.97 -17.73 -1.66
N ASP A 363 24.17 -18.73 -0.79
CA ASP A 363 23.07 -19.54 -0.23
C ASP A 363 22.41 -18.87 1.00
N GLU A 364 22.95 -17.73 1.47
CA GLU A 364 22.39 -17.00 2.61
C GLU A 364 21.20 -16.14 2.18
N VAL A 365 20.04 -16.30 2.82
CA VAL A 365 18.85 -15.51 2.55
C VAL A 365 18.49 -14.68 3.76
N LYS A 366 18.57 -13.36 3.61
CA LYS A 366 18.18 -12.37 4.63
C LYS A 366 16.82 -11.77 4.31
N TRP A 367 15.90 -11.90 5.25
CA TRP A 367 14.53 -11.38 5.12
C TRP A 367 14.36 -10.08 5.91
N MET A 368 13.78 -9.07 5.27
CA MET A 368 13.51 -7.78 5.90
C MET A 368 12.36 -7.85 6.91
N ASP A 369 11.38 -8.70 6.65
CA ASP A 369 10.20 -8.89 7.50
C ASP A 369 9.82 -10.38 7.52
N PHE A 370 9.48 -10.89 8.68
CA PHE A 370 9.12 -12.29 8.92
C PHE A 370 7.61 -12.50 9.06
N GLY A 371 6.81 -11.43 9.05
CA GLY A 371 5.36 -11.51 9.00
C GLY A 371 4.84 -12.01 7.66
N ARG A 372 3.53 -12.09 7.57
CA ARG A 372 2.87 -12.58 6.36
C ARG A 372 2.58 -11.45 5.36
N ASP A 373 2.51 -10.21 5.82
CA ASP A 373 1.93 -9.09 5.07
C ASP A 373 2.90 -7.91 4.92
N HIS A 374 4.06 -8.19 4.31
CA HIS A 374 5.06 -7.17 4.01
C HIS A 374 5.65 -7.43 2.63
N TYR A 375 5.40 -6.54 1.68
CA TYR A 375 5.81 -6.71 0.28
C TYR A 375 6.12 -5.39 -0.42
N ALA A 376 6.77 -5.45 -1.60
CA ALA A 376 7.00 -4.33 -2.50
C ALA A 376 7.67 -3.11 -1.83
N THR A 377 8.56 -3.36 -0.87
CA THR A 377 9.18 -2.30 -0.07
C THR A 377 10.19 -1.51 -0.86
N VAL A 378 9.99 -0.19 -0.91
CA VAL A 378 10.90 0.78 -1.51
C VAL A 378 11.07 2.01 -0.60
N THR A 379 12.09 2.84 -0.89
CA THR A 379 12.45 3.98 -0.05
C THR A 379 12.22 5.33 -0.73
N TRP A 380 11.97 6.39 0.06
CA TRP A 380 11.88 7.76 -0.45
C TRP A 380 13.22 8.27 -0.94
N SER A 381 13.21 8.84 -2.15
CA SER A 381 14.30 9.66 -2.65
C SER A 381 14.27 11.03 -1.98
N GLY A 382 15.45 11.51 -1.51
CA GLY A 382 15.58 12.86 -0.93
C GLY A 382 15.04 13.01 0.49
N ALA A 383 14.93 11.93 1.27
CA ALA A 383 14.60 12.02 2.70
C ALA A 383 15.63 12.88 3.45
N PRO A 384 15.22 13.69 4.46
CA PRO A 384 16.11 14.63 5.13
C PRO A 384 17.05 13.91 6.10
N ASP A 385 18.09 14.61 6.51
CA ASP A 385 19.05 14.21 7.56
C ASP A 385 19.79 12.89 7.25
N GLY A 386 19.90 12.52 5.98
CA GLY A 386 20.52 11.26 5.56
C GLY A 386 19.71 10.02 5.93
N ARG A 387 18.46 10.19 6.37
CA ARG A 387 17.56 9.07 6.72
C ARG A 387 17.20 8.24 5.48
N ARG A 388 17.06 6.95 5.69
CA ARG A 388 16.47 6.04 4.70
C ARG A 388 15.11 5.60 5.22
N ILE A 389 14.05 6.15 4.62
CA ILE A 389 12.67 5.88 5.03
C ILE A 389 12.02 4.99 3.98
N ALA A 390 11.54 3.84 4.42
CA ALA A 390 10.92 2.82 3.60
C ALA A 390 9.41 2.74 3.85
N LEU A 391 8.69 2.22 2.87
CA LEU A 391 7.27 1.87 2.97
C LEU A 391 7.03 0.57 2.19
N GLY A 392 6.26 -0.34 2.74
CA GLY A 392 5.86 -1.57 2.09
C GLY A 392 4.35 -1.65 1.87
N TRP A 393 3.91 -2.48 0.94
CA TRP A 393 2.52 -2.91 0.84
C TRP A 393 2.23 -3.92 1.95
N MET A 394 1.28 -3.60 2.80
CA MET A 394 0.85 -4.44 3.90
C MET A 394 -0.27 -5.37 3.42
N ASN A 395 0.11 -6.41 2.73
CA ASN A 395 -0.76 -7.48 2.24
C ASN A 395 0.08 -8.64 1.68
N ASN A 396 -0.61 -9.65 1.12
CA ASN A 396 0.03 -10.84 0.54
C ASN A 396 -0.74 -11.31 -0.70
N TRP A 397 -0.04 -11.54 -1.79
CA TRP A 397 -0.65 -11.99 -3.05
C TRP A 397 -1.47 -13.28 -2.92
N ALA A 398 -1.17 -14.13 -1.92
CA ALA A 398 -1.91 -15.36 -1.69
C ALA A 398 -3.41 -15.16 -1.37
N TYR A 399 -3.80 -13.95 -0.88
CA TYR A 399 -5.19 -13.67 -0.47
C TYR A 399 -5.60 -12.19 -0.59
N ALA A 400 -4.79 -11.35 -1.19
CA ALA A 400 -5.03 -9.91 -1.20
C ALA A 400 -6.38 -9.52 -1.83
N ASN A 401 -6.86 -10.28 -2.83
CA ASN A 401 -8.17 -10.07 -3.44
C ASN A 401 -9.35 -10.55 -2.58
N GLU A 402 -9.08 -11.30 -1.49
CA GLU A 402 -10.09 -11.97 -0.67
C GLU A 402 -10.27 -11.32 0.71
N VAL A 403 -9.40 -10.36 1.08
CA VAL A 403 -9.49 -9.68 2.39
C VAL A 403 -10.86 -9.07 2.61
N PRO A 404 -11.39 -9.06 3.87
CA PRO A 404 -12.78 -8.77 4.17
C PRO A 404 -13.09 -7.27 4.18
N SER A 405 -12.86 -6.59 3.07
CA SER A 405 -13.33 -5.24 2.78
C SER A 405 -13.83 -5.15 1.35
N VAL A 406 -14.74 -4.21 1.08
CA VAL A 406 -15.47 -4.11 -0.19
C VAL A 406 -15.17 -2.78 -0.89
N THR A 407 -15.12 -1.69 -0.12
CA THR A 407 -14.93 -0.34 -0.69
C THR A 407 -13.48 -0.05 -1.03
N PHE A 408 -12.53 -0.71 -0.34
CA PHE A 408 -11.09 -0.58 -0.58
C PHE A 408 -10.39 -1.92 -0.29
N ARG A 409 -9.21 -2.15 -0.86
CA ARG A 409 -8.27 -3.21 -0.46
C ARG A 409 -6.84 -2.71 -0.59
N GLY A 410 -6.01 -3.14 0.37
CA GLY A 410 -4.63 -2.73 0.49
C GLY A 410 -4.42 -1.57 1.46
N SER A 411 -3.26 -1.62 2.11
CA SER A 411 -2.73 -0.57 2.98
C SER A 411 -1.20 -0.57 2.90
N ASN A 412 -0.59 0.53 3.30
CA ASN A 412 0.85 0.56 3.50
C ASN A 412 1.19 0.21 4.96
N THR A 413 2.40 -0.29 5.20
CA THR A 413 2.99 -0.40 6.55
C THR A 413 3.15 0.98 7.18
N LEU A 414 3.50 1.05 8.46
CA LEU A 414 4.10 2.29 8.98
C LEU A 414 5.33 2.66 8.13
N PRO A 415 5.57 3.95 7.86
CA PRO A 415 6.88 4.39 7.36
C PRO A 415 7.97 3.94 8.33
N ARG A 416 9.01 3.30 7.80
CA ARG A 416 10.09 2.70 8.59
C ARG A 416 11.42 3.36 8.30
N GLU A 417 12.18 3.63 9.34
CA GLU A 417 13.55 4.11 9.24
C GLU A 417 14.49 2.89 9.23
N LEU A 418 15.32 2.82 8.18
CA LEU A 418 16.25 1.71 7.97
C LEU A 418 17.64 2.10 8.46
N GLY A 419 18.32 1.14 9.08
CA GLY A 419 19.71 1.24 9.53
C GLY A 419 20.49 -0.04 9.26
N LEU A 420 21.78 0.00 9.43
CA LEU A 420 22.65 -1.19 9.42
C LEU A 420 23.33 -1.34 10.77
N ARG A 421 23.26 -2.53 11.35
CA ARG A 421 23.88 -2.86 12.63
C ARG A 421 24.62 -4.18 12.54
N ARG A 422 25.79 -4.25 13.20
CA ARG A 422 26.52 -5.52 13.34
C ARG A 422 26.04 -6.29 14.59
N VAL A 423 25.50 -7.47 14.38
CA VAL A 423 24.98 -8.36 15.42
C VAL A 423 25.65 -9.72 15.26
N GLY A 424 26.36 -10.18 16.28
CA GLY A 424 27.05 -11.48 16.22
C GLY A 424 28.14 -11.60 15.14
N GLY A 425 28.62 -10.48 14.60
CA GLY A 425 29.58 -10.43 13.49
C GLY A 425 28.96 -10.15 12.12
N GLU A 426 27.67 -10.40 11.95
CA GLU A 426 26.92 -10.17 10.70
C GLU A 426 26.32 -8.77 10.61
N LEU A 427 26.23 -8.23 9.41
CA LEU A 427 25.50 -6.99 9.14
C LEU A 427 24.03 -7.29 8.90
N LEU A 428 23.18 -6.73 9.76
CA LEU A 428 21.72 -6.82 9.65
C LEU A 428 21.13 -5.46 9.25
N LEU A 429 20.18 -5.50 8.33
CA LEU A 429 19.30 -4.36 8.04
C LEU A 429 18.29 -4.23 9.18
N THR A 430 18.36 -3.15 9.93
CA THR A 430 17.37 -2.83 10.97
C THR A 430 16.23 -2.01 10.40
N SER A 431 15.03 -2.22 10.92
CA SER A 431 13.80 -1.59 10.46
C SER A 431 12.95 -1.21 11.67
N VAL A 432 12.77 0.08 11.92
CA VAL A 432 11.95 0.60 13.02
C VAL A 432 10.93 1.61 12.50
N PRO A 433 9.79 1.80 13.17
CA PRO A 433 8.86 2.87 12.80
C PRO A 433 9.57 4.22 12.75
N ALA A 434 9.29 5.01 11.73
CA ALA A 434 9.83 6.35 11.62
C ALA A 434 9.45 7.19 12.86
N ARG A 435 10.37 8.04 13.32
CA ARG A 435 10.19 8.85 14.54
C ARG A 435 8.90 9.68 14.55
N GLU A 436 8.35 9.98 13.40
CA GLU A 436 7.08 10.69 13.24
C GLU A 436 5.91 9.92 13.84
N ALA A 437 5.97 8.57 13.87
CA ALA A 437 4.93 7.72 14.43
C ALA A 437 4.66 7.97 15.92
N GLU A 438 5.66 8.47 16.67
CA GLU A 438 5.49 8.86 18.07
C GLU A 438 4.38 9.90 18.28
N LYS A 439 4.09 10.71 17.26
CA LYS A 439 3.02 11.73 17.30
C LYS A 439 1.60 11.15 17.31
N LEU A 440 1.46 9.88 16.98
CA LEU A 440 0.18 9.17 17.06
C LEU A 440 -0.21 8.80 18.48
N LEU A 441 0.74 8.83 19.42
CA LEU A 441 0.60 8.22 20.74
C LEU A 441 0.19 9.23 21.80
N GLY A 442 -0.74 8.80 22.67
CA GLY A 442 -1.10 9.47 23.90
C GLY A 442 -0.17 9.09 25.05
N GLU A 443 -0.54 9.55 26.26
CA GLU A 443 0.24 9.28 27.47
C GLU A 443 0.36 7.77 27.73
N PRO A 444 1.56 7.25 27.98
CA PRO A 444 1.78 5.84 28.21
C PRO A 444 1.26 5.40 29.59
N PHE A 445 0.75 4.18 29.64
CA PHE A 445 0.37 3.48 30.85
C PHE A 445 1.37 2.36 31.14
N ALA A 446 2.05 2.41 32.28
CA ALA A 446 3.03 1.41 32.69
C ALA A 446 2.40 0.39 33.64
N VAL A 447 2.63 -0.91 33.38
CA VAL A 447 2.29 -2.00 34.28
C VAL A 447 3.56 -2.37 35.06
N PRO A 448 3.49 -2.54 36.40
CA PRO A 448 4.63 -2.98 37.19
C PRO A 448 5.19 -4.32 36.69
N ALA A 449 6.52 -4.52 36.83
CA ALA A 449 7.16 -5.78 36.47
C ALA A 449 6.59 -6.97 37.27
N PHE A 450 6.49 -8.13 36.62
CA PHE A 450 5.93 -9.35 37.22
C PHE A 450 6.61 -10.60 36.65
N ALA A 451 6.44 -11.73 37.37
CA ALA A 451 6.89 -13.05 36.93
C ALA A 451 5.68 -13.93 36.57
N VAL A 452 5.88 -14.83 35.65
CA VAL A 452 4.87 -15.77 35.15
C VAL A 452 5.43 -17.18 35.20
N GLU A 453 4.81 -18.06 35.99
CA GLU A 453 5.15 -19.48 36.08
C GLU A 453 4.21 -20.35 35.25
N THR A 454 2.98 -19.92 35.09
CA THR A 454 1.95 -20.56 34.26
C THR A 454 1.24 -19.54 33.37
N GLU A 455 0.42 -18.69 34.01
CA GLU A 455 -0.35 -17.63 33.32
C GLU A 455 -0.48 -16.36 34.17
N HIS A 456 -0.54 -15.20 33.51
CA HIS A 456 -0.82 -13.91 34.11
C HIS A 456 -1.63 -13.04 33.15
N ASN A 457 -2.75 -12.49 33.63
CA ASN A 457 -3.65 -11.65 32.85
C ASN A 457 -3.49 -10.17 33.20
N VAL A 458 -3.39 -9.35 32.19
CA VAL A 458 -3.46 -7.88 32.26
C VAL A 458 -4.74 -7.42 31.59
N SER A 459 -5.67 -6.83 32.38
CA SER A 459 -7.00 -6.45 31.90
C SER A 459 -7.60 -5.37 32.82
N PRO A 460 -8.34 -4.39 32.27
CA PRO A 460 -8.37 -4.08 30.85
C PRO A 460 -7.11 -3.37 30.39
N LEU A 461 -6.75 -3.52 29.12
CA LEU A 461 -5.81 -2.61 28.49
C LEU A 461 -6.49 -1.22 28.44
N PRO A 462 -5.75 -0.11 28.57
CA PRO A 462 -6.31 1.22 28.39
C PRO A 462 -6.92 1.31 26.99
N SER A 463 -8.23 1.14 26.92
CA SER A 463 -8.98 1.22 25.67
C SER A 463 -9.65 2.59 25.59
N GLY A 464 -9.21 3.39 24.60
CA GLY A 464 -10.05 4.40 23.98
C GLY A 464 -10.99 3.73 22.95
N PRO A 465 -11.76 4.50 22.16
CA PRO A 465 -12.54 3.98 21.04
C PRO A 465 -11.65 3.45 19.88
N ALA A 466 -10.33 3.51 20.03
CA ALA A 466 -9.33 3.02 19.10
C ALA A 466 -8.55 1.85 19.71
N PRO A 467 -7.99 0.93 18.89
CA PRO A 467 -7.08 -0.11 19.37
C PRO A 467 -5.89 0.47 20.14
N ALA A 468 -5.23 -0.34 20.96
CA ALA A 468 -4.02 0.08 21.66
C ALA A 468 -2.95 0.44 20.63
N GLY A 469 -2.53 1.69 20.51
CA GLY A 469 -1.61 2.16 19.49
C GLY A 469 -0.26 1.45 19.53
N ARG A 470 0.49 1.57 20.66
CA ARG A 470 1.78 0.92 20.85
C ARG A 470 1.84 0.16 22.16
N ILE A 471 2.43 -1.05 22.13
CA ILE A 471 2.79 -1.82 23.31
C ILE A 471 4.29 -2.07 23.27
N GLU A 472 5.00 -1.67 24.33
CA GLU A 472 6.41 -1.98 24.54
C GLU A 472 6.54 -3.02 25.65
N LEU A 473 7.22 -4.12 25.32
CA LEU A 473 7.51 -5.21 26.21
C LEU A 473 9.01 -5.42 26.36
N GLU A 474 9.45 -5.71 27.55
CA GLU A 474 10.77 -6.24 27.82
C GLU A 474 10.62 -7.55 28.57
N LEU A 475 10.98 -8.62 27.88
CA LEU A 475 10.87 -9.99 28.36
C LEU A 475 12.25 -10.55 28.70
N GLU A 476 12.34 -11.27 29.80
CA GLU A 476 13.48 -12.12 30.16
C GLU A 476 12.93 -13.53 30.37
N GLY A 477 13.26 -14.44 29.47
CA GLY A 477 12.68 -15.78 29.42
C GLY A 477 13.04 -16.66 30.60
N GLY A 478 13.95 -16.21 31.51
CA GLY A 478 14.38 -16.98 32.65
C GLY A 478 14.82 -18.38 32.24
N ASP A 479 14.20 -19.41 32.80
CA ASP A 479 14.38 -20.83 32.47
C ASP A 479 13.19 -21.41 31.67
N ALA A 480 12.16 -20.61 31.33
CA ALA A 480 11.03 -21.09 30.56
C ALA A 480 11.45 -21.63 29.20
N GLU A 481 10.96 -22.79 28.80
CA GLU A 481 11.19 -23.42 27.50
C GLU A 481 10.32 -22.82 26.41
N VAL A 482 9.03 -22.60 26.73
CA VAL A 482 8.04 -21.94 25.85
C VAL A 482 7.35 -20.85 26.66
N PHE A 483 7.30 -19.66 26.10
CA PHE A 483 6.63 -18.52 26.74
C PHE A 483 6.09 -17.56 25.70
N GLY A 484 5.20 -16.69 26.13
CA GLY A 484 4.63 -15.72 25.18
C GLY A 484 3.57 -14.81 25.77
N CYS A 485 2.89 -14.11 24.86
CA CYS A 485 1.74 -13.30 25.20
C CYS A 485 0.68 -13.38 24.13
N LYS A 486 -0.58 -13.34 24.57
CA LYS A 486 -1.76 -13.24 23.70
C LYS A 486 -2.40 -11.87 23.85
N LEU A 487 -2.70 -11.25 22.73
CA LEU A 487 -3.63 -10.13 22.65
C LEU A 487 -5.00 -10.72 22.33
N PHE A 488 -6.03 -10.45 23.15
CA PHE A 488 -7.33 -11.06 22.97
C PHE A 488 -8.49 -10.11 23.33
N ASN A 489 -9.69 -10.44 22.89
CA ASN A 489 -10.91 -9.69 23.16
C ASN A 489 -12.00 -10.54 23.84
N CYS A 490 -13.12 -9.93 24.17
CA CYS A 490 -14.25 -10.60 24.84
C CYS A 490 -14.95 -11.66 23.96
N ARG A 491 -14.69 -11.72 22.67
CA ARG A 491 -15.21 -12.73 21.74
C ARG A 491 -14.38 -14.00 21.72
N GLY A 492 -13.22 -14.01 22.39
CA GLY A 492 -12.27 -15.11 22.37
C GLY A 492 -11.38 -15.11 21.13
N GLU A 493 -11.39 -14.05 20.34
CA GLU A 493 -10.46 -13.82 19.25
C GLU A 493 -9.13 -13.36 19.81
N TYR A 494 -8.01 -13.86 19.26
CA TYR A 494 -6.67 -13.53 19.75
C TYR A 494 -5.58 -13.66 18.69
N VAL A 495 -4.48 -12.96 18.93
CA VAL A 495 -3.17 -13.19 18.30
C VAL A 495 -2.21 -13.68 19.38
N ASP A 496 -1.49 -14.77 19.11
CA ASP A 496 -0.50 -15.35 20.02
C ASP A 496 0.91 -15.10 19.52
N ILE A 497 1.73 -14.50 20.35
CA ILE A 497 3.16 -14.33 20.11
C ILE A 497 3.89 -15.31 21.01
N CYS A 498 4.30 -16.44 20.43
CA CYS A 498 4.88 -17.60 21.11
C CYS A 498 6.39 -17.69 20.85
N PHE A 499 7.17 -17.77 21.89
CA PHE A 499 8.62 -18.02 21.86
C PHE A 499 8.91 -19.47 22.26
N ASN A 500 9.66 -20.19 21.43
CA ASN A 500 10.17 -21.52 21.68
C ASN A 500 11.71 -21.46 21.77
N ARG A 501 12.24 -21.50 22.97
CA ARG A 501 13.69 -21.44 23.21
C ARG A 501 14.44 -22.67 22.72
N ILE A 502 13.78 -23.84 22.71
CA ILE A 502 14.39 -25.09 22.28
C ILE A 502 14.64 -25.05 20.77
N GLU A 503 13.66 -24.54 20.03
CA GLU A 503 13.74 -24.40 18.56
C GLU A 503 14.44 -23.11 18.12
N GLY A 504 14.65 -22.15 19.02
CA GLY A 504 15.19 -20.84 18.67
C GLY A 504 14.27 -20.03 17.75
N THR A 505 12.96 -20.14 17.97
CA THR A 505 11.95 -19.50 17.11
C THR A 505 10.93 -18.68 17.90
N MET A 506 10.40 -17.66 17.25
CA MET A 506 9.19 -16.94 17.64
C MET A 506 8.13 -17.13 16.55
N LEU A 507 6.88 -17.30 16.94
CA LEU A 507 5.73 -17.34 16.03
C LEU A 507 4.77 -16.21 16.35
N VAL A 508 4.22 -15.59 15.32
CA VAL A 508 3.03 -14.75 15.43
C VAL A 508 1.86 -15.54 14.84
N ASP A 509 1.06 -16.14 15.71
CA ASP A 509 -0.09 -16.94 15.32
C ASP A 509 -1.35 -16.07 15.33
N ARG A 510 -1.93 -15.86 14.15
CA ARG A 510 -3.15 -15.11 13.90
C ARG A 510 -4.33 -15.98 13.47
N SER A 511 -4.21 -17.29 13.58
CA SER A 511 -5.25 -18.24 13.16
C SER A 511 -6.59 -18.04 13.88
N HIS A 512 -6.60 -17.34 15.01
CA HIS A 512 -7.77 -16.99 15.81
C HIS A 512 -7.99 -15.46 15.91
N SER A 513 -7.43 -14.69 14.98
CA SER A 513 -7.41 -13.22 15.07
C SER A 513 -8.74 -12.53 14.70
N GLY A 514 -9.80 -13.27 14.48
CA GLY A 514 -11.12 -12.80 14.04
C GLY A 514 -11.55 -13.48 12.73
N ARG A 515 -11.90 -12.69 11.71
CA ARG A 515 -12.23 -13.25 10.38
C ARG A 515 -10.99 -13.79 9.70
N THR A 516 -10.88 -15.11 9.61
CA THR A 516 -9.74 -15.81 9.01
C THR A 516 -10.20 -16.81 7.93
N ASP A 517 -11.50 -16.94 7.71
CA ASP A 517 -12.15 -17.95 6.88
C ASP A 517 -12.21 -17.61 5.38
N PHE A 518 -11.81 -16.37 5.01
CA PHE A 518 -11.83 -15.92 3.61
C PHE A 518 -10.71 -16.54 2.76
N SER A 519 -9.62 -17.04 3.38
CA SER A 519 -8.56 -17.75 2.67
C SER A 519 -7.81 -18.73 3.59
N PRO A 520 -7.61 -19.99 3.19
CA PRO A 520 -6.79 -20.94 3.95
C PRO A 520 -5.33 -20.47 4.15
N ALA A 521 -4.80 -19.70 3.20
CA ALA A 521 -3.44 -19.16 3.27
C ALA A 521 -3.29 -18.06 4.33
N PHE A 522 -4.39 -17.43 4.76
CA PHE A 522 -4.35 -16.35 5.73
C PHE A 522 -3.92 -16.82 7.13
N ALA A 523 -4.45 -17.95 7.59
CA ALA A 523 -4.15 -18.50 8.91
C ALA A 523 -2.74 -19.13 9.05
N ALA A 524 -1.97 -19.23 7.95
CA ALA A 524 -0.62 -19.78 7.98
C ALA A 524 0.33 -18.90 8.79
N THR A 525 1.21 -19.55 9.57
CA THR A 525 2.25 -18.90 10.37
C THR A 525 3.61 -19.03 9.71
N ARG A 526 4.54 -18.17 10.12
CA ARG A 526 5.95 -18.21 9.68
C ARG A 526 6.86 -18.06 10.89
N PRO A 527 7.85 -18.97 11.07
CA PRO A 527 8.79 -18.84 12.18
C PRO A 527 9.73 -17.65 11.94
N VAL A 528 9.94 -16.89 13.01
CA VAL A 528 10.92 -15.81 13.10
C VAL A 528 12.12 -16.36 13.88
N PRO A 529 13.36 -16.31 13.37
CA PRO A 529 14.53 -16.68 14.14
C PRO A 529 14.62 -15.86 15.43
N PHE A 530 14.82 -16.52 16.56
CA PHE A 530 14.89 -15.90 17.87
C PHE A 530 16.15 -16.39 18.61
N ALA A 531 17.04 -15.47 18.94
CA ALA A 531 18.21 -15.80 19.75
C ALA A 531 17.80 -15.89 21.22
N SER A 532 17.96 -17.05 21.83
CA SER A 532 17.57 -17.35 23.22
C SER A 532 18.40 -16.62 24.30
N GLY A 533 19.08 -15.54 23.96
CA GLY A 533 20.08 -14.83 24.76
C GLY A 533 19.58 -14.04 25.97
N GLY A 534 18.46 -14.39 26.54
CA GLY A 534 18.04 -13.92 27.86
C GLY A 534 16.98 -12.78 27.83
N ARG A 535 17.24 -11.64 27.25
CA ARG A 535 16.35 -10.48 27.30
C ARG A 535 16.00 -10.00 25.90
N SER A 536 14.71 -9.79 25.63
CA SER A 536 14.21 -9.28 24.34
C SER A 536 13.29 -8.09 24.55
N ARG A 537 13.44 -7.09 23.68
CA ARG A 537 12.53 -5.96 23.57
C ARG A 537 11.58 -6.18 22.40
N LEU A 538 10.30 -6.05 22.66
CA LEU A 538 9.25 -6.15 21.65
C LEU A 538 8.50 -4.84 21.61
N THR A 539 8.30 -4.30 20.40
CA THR A 539 7.45 -3.14 20.19
C THR A 539 6.36 -3.52 19.20
N PHE A 540 5.12 -3.48 19.65
CA PHE A 540 3.94 -3.72 18.83
C PHE A 540 3.31 -2.40 18.44
N TRP A 541 2.95 -2.28 17.18
CA TRP A 541 2.05 -1.26 16.68
C TRP A 541 0.77 -1.94 16.21
N ILE A 542 -0.34 -1.58 16.82
CA ILE A 542 -1.63 -2.24 16.64
C ILE A 542 -2.61 -1.26 16.04
N ASP A 543 -3.17 -1.63 14.90
CA ASP A 543 -4.27 -0.93 14.25
C ASP A 543 -5.52 -1.81 14.21
N ARG A 544 -6.61 -1.32 13.64
CA ARG A 544 -7.88 -2.06 13.52
C ARG A 544 -7.73 -3.36 12.76
N SER A 545 -6.83 -3.41 11.79
CA SER A 545 -6.64 -4.57 10.90
C SER A 545 -5.19 -5.02 10.75
N SER A 546 -4.28 -4.60 11.65
CA SER A 546 -2.88 -5.01 11.56
C SER A 546 -2.15 -5.01 12.90
N ILE A 547 -1.09 -5.82 12.96
CA ILE A 547 -0.06 -5.79 14.01
C ILE A 547 1.30 -5.76 13.31
N GLU A 548 2.10 -4.74 13.59
CA GLU A 548 3.51 -4.67 13.23
C GLU A 548 4.35 -4.88 14.50
N LEU A 549 5.15 -5.93 14.52
CA LEU A 549 6.06 -6.28 15.61
C LEU A 549 7.50 -5.97 15.23
N PHE A 550 8.21 -5.30 16.11
CA PHE A 550 9.64 -5.02 16.01
C PHE A 550 10.37 -5.60 17.23
N VAL A 551 11.45 -6.34 16.98
CA VAL A 551 12.21 -7.06 17.98
C VAL A 551 13.60 -6.43 18.08
N ASP A 552 14.09 -6.20 19.29
CA ASP A 552 15.44 -5.76 19.64
C ASP A 552 15.93 -4.54 18.84
N GLY A 553 15.02 -3.53 18.73
CA GLY A 553 15.32 -2.30 18.00
C GLY A 553 15.33 -2.48 16.48
N GLY A 554 14.48 -3.37 15.97
CA GLY A 554 14.27 -3.59 14.55
C GLY A 554 15.24 -4.56 13.88
N GLU A 555 16.01 -5.34 14.65
CA GLU A 555 16.81 -6.46 14.12
C GLU A 555 15.94 -7.52 13.45
N ARG A 556 14.70 -7.63 13.88
CA ARG A 556 13.65 -8.43 13.26
C ARG A 556 12.35 -7.64 13.26
N ALA A 557 11.55 -7.82 12.21
CA ALA A 557 10.21 -7.29 12.11
C ALA A 557 9.24 -8.38 11.66
N ALA A 558 7.96 -8.28 12.06
CA ALA A 558 6.92 -9.18 11.61
C ALA A 558 5.59 -8.41 11.45
N THR A 559 5.18 -8.22 10.21
CA THR A 559 3.96 -7.51 9.83
C THR A 559 2.85 -8.49 9.51
N ASN A 560 1.71 -8.33 10.18
CA ASN A 560 0.58 -9.23 9.99
C ASN A 560 -0.74 -8.46 9.96
N LEU A 561 -1.58 -8.75 8.96
CA LEU A 561 -2.98 -8.36 8.96
C LEU A 561 -3.76 -9.22 9.97
N ILE A 562 -4.76 -8.61 10.56
CA ILE A 562 -5.72 -9.21 11.49
C ILE A 562 -7.10 -8.64 11.22
N TYR A 563 -8.16 -9.38 11.55
CA TYR A 563 -9.53 -8.92 11.32
C TYR A 563 -10.45 -9.24 12.51
N PRO A 564 -10.14 -8.71 13.72
CA PRO A 564 -10.95 -8.96 14.90
C PRO A 564 -12.32 -8.30 14.77
N SER A 565 -13.36 -8.97 15.27
CA SER A 565 -14.72 -8.42 15.29
C SER A 565 -14.90 -7.33 16.34
N GLU A 566 -14.03 -7.32 17.37
CA GLU A 566 -13.94 -6.32 18.44
C GLU A 566 -12.45 -6.04 18.72
N PRO A 567 -12.06 -4.83 19.11
CA PRO A 567 -10.69 -4.52 19.48
C PRO A 567 -10.16 -5.46 20.59
N TYR A 568 -8.86 -5.78 20.53
CA TYR A 568 -8.20 -6.49 21.63
C TYR A 568 -8.06 -5.55 22.82
N ASP A 569 -8.61 -5.98 23.95
CA ASP A 569 -8.68 -5.20 25.21
C ASP A 569 -7.96 -5.86 26.38
N ARG A 570 -7.28 -7.00 26.15
CA ARG A 570 -6.63 -7.81 27.16
C ARG A 570 -5.33 -8.42 26.67
N MET A 571 -4.41 -8.69 27.61
CA MET A 571 -3.22 -9.51 27.39
C MET A 571 -3.18 -10.67 28.37
N ASN A 572 -2.79 -11.83 27.90
CA ASN A 572 -2.43 -12.98 28.71
C ASN A 572 -0.97 -13.34 28.46
N PHE A 573 -0.19 -13.44 29.51
CA PHE A 573 1.19 -13.94 29.47
C PHE A 573 1.23 -15.36 29.97
N TYR A 574 2.06 -16.20 29.37
CA TYR A 574 2.18 -17.60 29.76
C TYR A 574 3.62 -18.07 29.72
N ALA A 575 3.93 -19.10 30.53
CA ALA A 575 5.22 -19.78 30.55
C ALA A 575 5.03 -21.27 30.78
N LYS A 576 5.91 -22.10 30.18
CA LYS A 576 5.97 -23.54 30.35
C LYS A 576 7.44 -23.96 30.53
N GLY A 577 7.68 -24.90 31.40
CA GLY A 577 9.02 -25.45 31.67
C GLY A 577 9.96 -24.46 32.37
N GLY A 578 9.40 -23.47 33.09
CA GLY A 578 10.17 -22.47 33.84
C GLY A 578 9.39 -21.14 33.98
N THR A 579 10.11 -20.08 34.35
CA THR A 579 9.55 -18.76 34.65
C THR A 579 9.90 -17.73 33.57
N LEU A 580 8.90 -16.99 33.12
CA LEU A 580 9.05 -15.79 32.31
C LEU A 580 9.04 -14.56 33.23
N HIS A 581 9.95 -13.62 33.02
CA HIS A 581 9.95 -12.33 33.71
C HIS A 581 9.56 -11.20 32.72
N VAL A 582 8.46 -10.50 32.98
CA VAL A 582 8.10 -9.28 32.30
C VAL A 582 8.72 -8.11 33.05
N LYS A 583 9.78 -7.54 32.50
CA LYS A 583 10.55 -6.44 33.11
C LYS A 583 9.97 -5.06 32.79
N LYS A 584 9.37 -4.91 31.64
CA LYS A 584 8.65 -3.71 31.21
C LYS A 584 7.39 -4.13 30.45
N LEU A 585 6.29 -3.49 30.77
CA LEU A 585 5.07 -3.45 29.94
C LEU A 585 4.55 -2.03 29.97
N GLU A 586 4.57 -1.37 28.82
CA GLU A 586 4.10 -0.01 28.62
C GLU A 586 3.14 0.02 27.45
N ILE A 587 1.99 0.66 27.61
CA ILE A 587 0.93 0.72 26.62
C ILE A 587 0.64 2.19 26.35
N SER A 588 0.83 2.62 25.10
CA SER A 588 0.54 3.98 24.64
C SER A 588 -0.70 3.93 23.73
N PRO A 589 -1.84 4.44 24.16
CA PRO A 589 -3.03 4.49 23.33
C PRO A 589 -2.82 5.48 22.17
N LEU A 590 -3.59 5.33 21.10
CA LEU A 590 -3.65 6.35 20.05
C LEU A 590 -4.28 7.63 20.61
N HIS A 591 -3.74 8.78 20.24
CA HIS A 591 -4.46 10.04 20.42
C HIS A 591 -5.82 9.96 19.72
N PRO A 592 -6.89 10.51 20.30
CA PRO A 592 -8.13 10.70 19.56
C PRO A 592 -7.87 11.63 18.39
N TYR A 593 -7.50 11.03 17.25
CA TYR A 593 -7.17 11.74 16.04
C TYR A 593 -8.47 12.24 15.41
N LYS A 594 -8.65 13.56 15.41
CA LYS A 594 -9.62 14.18 14.50
C LYS A 594 -8.98 14.19 13.12
N GLN A 595 -9.39 13.25 12.26
CA GLN A 595 -9.26 13.47 10.83
C GLN A 595 -9.84 14.86 10.56
N LYS A 596 -9.01 15.82 10.16
CA LYS A 596 -9.53 17.11 9.68
C LYS A 596 -10.38 16.77 8.48
N ASP A 597 -11.66 17.09 8.59
CA ASP A 597 -12.55 17.09 7.44
C ASP A 597 -11.83 17.86 6.33
N SER A 598 -11.66 17.24 5.18
CA SER A 598 -11.00 17.80 3.99
C SER A 598 -11.87 18.86 3.29
N HIS A 599 -12.57 19.70 4.09
CA HIS A 599 -13.48 20.75 3.62
C HIS A 599 -13.34 22.01 4.51
N GLU A 600 -12.13 22.56 4.64
CA GLU A 600 -11.91 23.98 4.93
C GLU A 600 -10.79 24.54 4.04
#